data_4c843d767f336c5b7cb6e18e3954343b
#
_entry.id   4c843d767f336c5b7cb6e18e3954343b
#
_cell.length_a   1.000
_cell.length_b   1.000
_cell.length_c   1.000
_cell.angle_alpha   90.00
_cell.angle_beta   90.00
_cell.angle_gamma   90.00
#
_symmetry.space_group_name_H-M   'P 1'
#
loop_
_entity.id
_entity.type
_entity.pdbx_description
1 polymer ?
#
loop_
_entity_poly.entity_id
_entity_poly.type
_entity_poly.pdbx_seq_one_letter_code
_entity_poly.pdbx_strand_id
1 'polypeptide(L)'
;PNPQDRPTADITFEDRYEFSLGGLDVVAIGQMGAETNDSLIVWLPEHRIVFTGTLFGCPFGHFPNLVTIRGDRYRDALVCAQAAQTVLDLEPEMILYGHHEPVVGGELIRREVTAYRDAIHYVHDAVVEGMNRGKDLATLQREITLPAECEVGEGYGTVAWSIRAIWENYAGWFKHESTTELYAVPRESIHADLLELAGADALVERARKKATAGQREEALHLLD
;
A
#
# COMPACT_ATOMS: atom_id res chain seq x y z
N PRO A 1 -27.07 -17.66 -5.07
CA PRO A 1 -26.82 -17.11 -3.75
C PRO A 1 -27.89 -16.07 -3.49
N ASN A 2 -28.67 -16.25 -2.42
CA ASN A 2 -29.60 -15.23 -1.98
C ASN A 2 -28.80 -13.94 -1.76
N PRO A 3 -29.29 -12.80 -2.25
CA PRO A 3 -28.73 -11.54 -1.81
C PRO A 3 -28.90 -11.52 -0.29
N GLN A 4 -27.80 -11.52 0.44
CA GLN A 4 -27.87 -11.30 1.87
C GLN A 4 -28.48 -9.91 2.05
N ASP A 5 -29.55 -9.82 2.82
CA ASP A 5 -30.05 -8.54 3.29
C ASP A 5 -28.92 -7.87 4.08
N ARG A 6 -28.22 -6.95 3.43
CA ARG A 6 -27.21 -6.15 4.11
C ARG A 6 -27.95 -5.19 5.03
N PRO A 7 -27.63 -5.17 6.32
CA PRO A 7 -28.22 -4.17 7.20
C PRO A 7 -27.86 -2.78 6.67
N THR A 8 -28.84 -1.91 6.61
CA THR A 8 -28.61 -0.49 6.33
C THR A 8 -28.01 0.18 7.57
N ALA A 9 -27.10 1.11 7.38
CA ALA A 9 -26.59 1.91 8.48
C ALA A 9 -27.70 2.84 8.99
N ASP A 10 -27.92 2.87 10.30
CA ASP A 10 -28.84 3.81 10.92
C ASP A 10 -28.23 5.21 11.05
N ILE A 11 -26.90 5.28 11.18
CA ILE A 11 -26.12 6.52 11.31
C ILE A 11 -24.93 6.43 10.35
N THR A 12 -24.71 7.50 9.60
CA THR A 12 -23.53 7.69 8.75
C THR A 12 -22.81 8.97 9.14
N PHE A 13 -21.49 9.01 9.00
CA PHE A 13 -20.65 10.16 9.27
C PHE A 13 -19.48 10.20 8.29
N GLU A 14 -18.81 11.34 8.18
CA GLU A 14 -17.63 11.49 7.30
C GLU A 14 -16.34 11.51 8.15
N ASP A 15 -16.18 12.51 9.01
CA ASP A 15 -14.92 12.71 9.72
C ASP A 15 -14.89 12.08 11.11
N ARG A 16 -15.90 12.35 11.92
CA ARG A 16 -15.91 11.96 13.34
C ARG A 16 -17.32 11.76 13.86
N TYR A 17 -17.50 10.69 14.63
CA TYR A 17 -18.74 10.42 15.34
C TYR A 17 -18.46 9.95 16.76
N GLU A 18 -19.14 10.56 17.74
CA GLU A 18 -18.98 10.23 19.16
C GLU A 18 -20.30 9.73 19.75
N PHE A 19 -20.20 8.69 20.53
CA PHE A 19 -21.35 8.13 21.24
C PHE A 19 -20.92 7.42 22.51
N SER A 20 -21.88 7.17 23.43
CA SER A 20 -21.66 6.36 24.63
C SER A 20 -22.51 5.09 24.55
N LEU A 21 -21.93 3.96 24.85
CA LEU A 21 -22.61 2.66 24.88
C LEU A 21 -22.19 1.87 26.11
N GLY A 22 -23.16 1.52 26.96
CA GLY A 22 -22.92 0.72 28.17
C GLY A 22 -21.94 1.36 29.16
N GLY A 23 -21.83 2.69 29.14
CA GLY A 23 -20.89 3.45 29.99
C GLY A 23 -19.51 3.63 29.40
N LEU A 24 -19.28 3.20 28.15
CA LEU A 24 -18.05 3.45 27.40
C LEU A 24 -18.25 4.62 26.45
N ASP A 25 -17.36 5.59 26.49
CA ASP A 25 -17.29 6.63 25.47
C ASP A 25 -16.49 6.11 24.28
N VAL A 26 -17.08 6.24 23.09
CA VAL A 26 -16.55 5.71 21.84
C VAL A 26 -16.45 6.83 20.81
N VAL A 27 -15.32 6.94 20.18
CA VAL A 27 -15.06 7.89 19.10
C VAL A 27 -14.70 7.13 17.83
N ALA A 28 -15.51 7.24 16.79
CA ALA A 28 -15.19 6.74 15.46
C ALA A 28 -14.59 7.90 14.63
N ILE A 29 -13.44 7.67 14.00
CA ILE A 29 -12.71 8.69 13.22
C ILE A 29 -12.50 8.14 11.83
N GLY A 30 -13.05 8.81 10.82
CA GLY A 30 -12.92 8.45 9.41
C GLY A 30 -11.47 8.59 8.92
N GLN A 31 -11.04 7.63 8.07
CA GLN A 31 -9.72 7.59 7.46
C GLN A 31 -9.85 7.18 5.99
N MET A 32 -10.77 7.81 5.30
CA MET A 32 -11.13 7.47 3.91
C MET A 32 -9.94 7.59 2.98
N GLY A 33 -9.62 6.51 2.25
CA GLY A 33 -8.53 6.46 1.28
C GLY A 33 -7.20 5.96 1.83
N ALA A 34 -7.08 5.76 3.15
CA ALA A 34 -5.87 5.16 3.73
C ALA A 34 -5.75 3.66 3.39
N GLU A 35 -6.83 2.91 3.48
CA GLU A 35 -6.92 1.51 3.04
C GLU A 35 -8.09 1.32 2.09
N THR A 36 -9.29 1.69 2.50
CA THR A 36 -10.52 1.70 1.69
C THR A 36 -11.22 3.04 1.79
N ASN A 37 -12.27 3.24 0.98
CA ASN A 37 -13.06 4.49 1.00
C ASN A 37 -13.93 4.65 2.24
N ASP A 38 -14.06 3.60 3.06
CA ASP A 38 -14.86 3.56 4.28
C ASP A 38 -14.02 3.21 5.52
N SER A 39 -12.70 3.34 5.40
CA SER A 39 -11.78 3.10 6.53
C SER A 39 -12.04 4.04 7.69
N LEU A 40 -12.02 3.50 8.87
CA LEU A 40 -12.13 4.24 10.13
C LEU A 40 -11.31 3.57 11.24
N ILE A 41 -11.03 4.34 12.28
CA ILE A 41 -10.52 3.85 13.56
C ILE A 41 -11.55 4.09 14.64
N VAL A 42 -11.54 3.24 15.66
CA VAL A 42 -12.39 3.39 16.85
C VAL A 42 -11.49 3.64 18.05
N TRP A 43 -11.74 4.72 18.76
CA TRP A 43 -10.98 5.16 19.92
C TRP A 43 -11.83 5.09 21.20
N LEU A 44 -11.27 4.49 22.22
CA LEU A 44 -11.84 4.46 23.59
C LEU A 44 -10.99 5.38 24.51
N PRO A 45 -11.39 6.64 24.71
CA PRO A 45 -10.55 7.64 25.36
C PRO A 45 -10.16 7.28 26.80
N GLU A 46 -11.12 6.81 27.59
CA GLU A 46 -10.90 6.46 29.00
C GLU A 46 -9.92 5.30 29.18
N HIS A 47 -9.87 4.39 28.19
CA HIS A 47 -9.02 3.21 28.23
C HIS A 47 -7.72 3.40 27.45
N ARG A 48 -7.60 4.46 26.68
CA ARG A 48 -6.47 4.73 25.76
C ARG A 48 -6.24 3.56 24.81
N ILE A 49 -7.33 2.97 24.29
CA ILE A 49 -7.31 1.85 23.35
C ILE A 49 -7.81 2.33 21.99
N VAL A 50 -7.04 2.06 20.95
CA VAL A 50 -7.44 2.31 19.57
C VAL A 50 -7.59 1.00 18.79
N PHE A 51 -8.73 0.85 18.10
CA PHE A 51 -8.98 -0.23 17.16
C PHE A 51 -8.74 0.30 15.76
N THR A 52 -7.82 -0.31 15.04
CA THR A 52 -7.45 0.13 13.69
C THR A 52 -8.04 -0.75 12.59
N GLY A 53 -8.66 -1.88 12.96
CA GLY A 53 -9.12 -2.84 11.98
C GLY A 53 -7.99 -3.27 11.04
N THR A 54 -8.23 -3.22 9.73
CA THR A 54 -7.23 -3.54 8.70
C THR A 54 -6.56 -2.30 8.12
N LEU A 55 -6.81 -1.11 8.65
CA LEU A 55 -6.39 0.18 8.11
C LEU A 55 -4.92 0.25 7.70
N PHE A 56 -4.02 -0.31 8.48
CA PHE A 56 -2.59 -0.31 8.19
C PHE A 56 -2.12 -1.59 7.47
N GLY A 57 -2.98 -2.60 7.36
CA GLY A 57 -2.74 -3.86 6.68
C GLY A 57 -1.75 -4.79 7.37
N CYS A 58 -0.77 -4.25 8.07
CA CYS A 58 0.27 -4.96 8.83
C CYS A 58 0.47 -4.31 10.19
N PRO A 59 1.15 -4.98 11.14
CA PRO A 59 1.62 -4.32 12.35
C PRO A 59 2.57 -3.18 12.00
N PHE A 60 2.58 -2.15 12.81
CA PHE A 60 3.64 -1.15 12.73
C PHE A 60 5.01 -1.81 12.89
N GLY A 61 6.03 -1.25 12.26
CA GLY A 61 7.34 -1.90 12.12
C GLY A 61 7.54 -2.56 10.76
N HIS A 62 6.50 -2.59 9.91
CA HIS A 62 6.58 -3.03 8.52
C HIS A 62 6.03 -1.96 7.58
N PHE A 63 6.59 -1.88 6.37
CA PHE A 63 6.13 -0.95 5.34
C PHE A 63 4.73 -1.34 4.86
N PRO A 64 3.81 -0.38 4.61
CA PRO A 64 2.47 -0.66 4.14
C PRO A 64 2.46 -1.22 2.72
N ASN A 65 1.41 -1.95 2.40
CA ASN A 65 1.09 -2.29 1.02
C ASN A 65 0.16 -1.21 0.44
N LEU A 66 0.71 -0.28 -0.32
CA LEU A 66 -0.08 0.76 -1.00
C LEU A 66 -0.65 0.29 -2.34
N VAL A 67 -0.20 -0.86 -2.85
CA VAL A 67 -0.73 -1.48 -4.07
C VAL A 67 -1.77 -2.52 -3.71
N THR A 68 -2.94 -2.47 -4.33
CA THR A 68 -3.90 -3.56 -4.22
C THR A 68 -3.91 -4.38 -5.50
N ILE A 69 -3.75 -5.70 -5.38
CA ILE A 69 -3.78 -6.63 -6.51
C ILE A 69 -5.19 -7.19 -6.77
N ARG A 70 -6.19 -6.76 -5.99
CA ARG A 70 -7.59 -7.21 -6.09
C ARG A 70 -8.45 -6.35 -7.01
N GLY A 71 -7.85 -5.36 -7.67
CA GLY A 71 -8.54 -4.43 -8.56
C GLY A 71 -9.15 -3.21 -7.86
N ASP A 72 -8.87 -3.03 -6.58
CA ASP A 72 -9.26 -1.83 -5.85
C ASP A 72 -8.38 -0.63 -6.26
N ARG A 73 -8.82 0.56 -5.93
CA ARG A 73 -8.01 1.76 -6.10
C ARG A 73 -6.77 1.70 -5.21
N TYR A 74 -5.65 2.24 -5.69
CA TYR A 74 -4.45 2.39 -4.86
C TYR A 74 -4.74 3.21 -3.61
N ARG A 75 -4.11 2.81 -2.52
CA ARG A 75 -4.12 3.55 -1.27
C ARG A 75 -3.30 4.81 -1.44
N ASP A 76 -3.80 5.91 -0.90
CA ASP A 76 -3.08 7.16 -0.93
C ASP A 76 -2.00 7.18 0.18
N ALA A 77 -0.74 7.40 -0.22
CA ALA A 77 0.39 7.39 0.70
C ALA A 77 0.27 8.46 1.78
N LEU A 78 -0.14 9.69 1.41
CA LEU A 78 -0.26 10.79 2.35
C LEU A 78 -1.44 10.61 3.30
N VAL A 79 -2.55 10.05 2.82
CA VAL A 79 -3.69 9.71 3.68
C VAL A 79 -3.33 8.58 4.64
N CYS A 80 -2.56 7.58 4.18
CA CYS A 80 -2.06 6.51 5.05
C CYS A 80 -1.12 7.05 6.14
N ALA A 81 -0.21 7.95 5.80
CA ALA A 81 0.66 8.63 6.76
C ALA A 81 -0.14 9.51 7.73
N GLN A 82 -1.17 10.22 7.26
CA GLN A 82 -2.05 11.01 8.10
C GLN A 82 -2.86 10.14 9.07
N ALA A 83 -3.29 8.96 8.64
CA ALA A 83 -3.96 8.00 9.53
C ALA A 83 -3.02 7.54 10.67
N ALA A 84 -1.74 7.30 10.36
CA ALA A 84 -0.73 7.03 11.38
C ALA A 84 -0.53 8.23 12.33
N GLN A 85 -0.52 9.46 11.80
CA GLN A 85 -0.46 10.66 12.61
C GLN A 85 -1.68 10.77 13.55
N THR A 86 -2.87 10.44 13.08
CA THR A 86 -4.08 10.41 13.91
C THR A 86 -3.91 9.46 15.11
N VAL A 87 -3.31 8.27 14.88
CA VAL A 87 -3.01 7.35 15.99
C VAL A 87 -2.02 7.97 16.99
N LEU A 88 -0.98 8.66 16.49
CA LEU A 88 -0.01 9.35 17.37
C LEU A 88 -0.66 10.45 18.22
N ASP A 89 -1.58 11.23 17.63
CA ASP A 89 -2.27 12.33 18.30
C ASP A 89 -3.23 11.85 19.40
N LEU A 90 -3.74 10.62 19.28
CA LEU A 90 -4.57 9.99 20.32
C LEU A 90 -3.75 9.50 21.51
N GLU A 91 -2.44 9.34 21.38
CA GLU A 91 -1.53 8.82 22.40
C GLU A 91 -2.02 7.51 23.05
N PRO A 92 -2.34 6.45 22.29
CA PRO A 92 -2.89 5.23 22.85
C PRO A 92 -1.86 4.47 23.68
N GLU A 93 -2.35 3.69 24.65
CA GLU A 93 -1.57 2.71 25.38
C GLU A 93 -1.70 1.31 24.78
N MET A 94 -2.70 1.11 23.91
CA MET A 94 -2.92 -0.16 23.23
C MET A 94 -3.47 0.06 21.84
N ILE A 95 -2.94 -0.71 20.87
CA ILE A 95 -3.51 -0.85 19.52
C ILE A 95 -4.07 -2.25 19.35
N LEU A 96 -5.30 -2.35 18.88
CA LEU A 96 -5.96 -3.59 18.50
C LEU A 96 -6.17 -3.61 16.98
N TYR A 97 -5.49 -4.55 16.32
CA TYR A 97 -5.58 -4.76 14.89
C TYR A 97 -6.71 -5.75 14.53
N GLY A 98 -7.09 -5.77 13.25
CA GLY A 98 -8.04 -6.76 12.73
C GLY A 98 -7.42 -8.15 12.55
N HIS A 99 -6.10 -8.28 12.39
CA HIS A 99 -5.44 -9.52 12.01
C HIS A 99 -4.21 -9.91 12.84
N HIS A 100 -3.73 -9.04 13.69
CA HIS A 100 -2.46 -9.24 14.40
C HIS A 100 -2.65 -9.13 15.90
N GLU A 101 -1.63 -9.57 16.65
CA GLU A 101 -1.60 -9.43 18.10
C GLU A 101 -1.64 -7.93 18.50
N PRO A 102 -2.24 -7.61 19.64
CA PRO A 102 -2.24 -6.25 20.16
C PRO A 102 -0.84 -5.72 20.39
N VAL A 103 -0.63 -4.43 20.14
CA VAL A 103 0.58 -3.71 20.57
C VAL A 103 0.26 -2.93 21.84
N VAL A 104 1.04 -3.15 22.90
CA VAL A 104 0.82 -2.57 24.22
C VAL A 104 2.05 -1.77 24.65
N GLY A 105 1.80 -0.56 25.13
CA GLY A 105 2.81 0.39 25.64
C GLY A 105 2.96 1.62 24.75
N GLY A 106 2.59 2.78 25.31
CA GLY A 106 2.53 4.04 24.56
C GLY A 106 3.89 4.46 23.96
N GLU A 107 5.00 4.18 24.62
CA GLU A 107 6.34 4.49 24.09
C GLU A 107 6.70 3.62 22.88
N LEU A 108 6.38 2.32 22.95
CA LEU A 108 6.57 1.39 21.83
C LEU A 108 5.72 1.82 20.63
N ILE A 109 4.44 2.08 20.89
CA ILE A 109 3.48 2.53 19.87
C ILE A 109 3.99 3.82 19.20
N ARG A 110 4.39 4.81 19.98
CA ARG A 110 4.90 6.09 19.45
C ARG A 110 6.10 5.86 18.53
N ARG A 111 7.07 5.07 18.97
CA ARG A 111 8.26 4.77 18.18
C ARG A 111 7.92 4.10 16.85
N GLU A 112 7.12 3.03 16.88
CA GLU A 112 6.81 2.24 15.68
C GLU A 112 5.89 2.97 14.71
N VAL A 113 4.88 3.68 15.21
CA VAL A 113 3.98 4.47 14.37
C VAL A 113 4.70 5.67 13.75
N THR A 114 5.62 6.29 14.49
CA THR A 114 6.46 7.37 13.94
C THR A 114 7.34 6.85 12.81
N ALA A 115 8.06 5.74 13.02
CA ALA A 115 8.91 5.15 11.97
C ALA A 115 8.09 4.77 10.73
N TYR A 116 6.91 4.18 10.91
CA TYR A 116 5.98 3.84 9.82
C TYR A 116 5.55 5.07 9.03
N ARG A 117 5.08 6.13 9.71
CA ARG A 117 4.66 7.39 9.08
C ARG A 117 5.82 8.03 8.31
N ASP A 118 6.99 8.13 8.94
CA ASP A 118 8.15 8.81 8.37
C ASP A 118 8.71 8.04 7.17
N ALA A 119 8.68 6.70 7.21
CA ALA A 119 9.02 5.87 6.07
C ALA A 119 8.11 6.13 4.85
N ILE A 120 6.80 6.27 5.07
CA ILE A 120 5.85 6.59 4.00
C ILE A 120 6.14 7.98 3.40
N HIS A 121 6.32 8.99 4.24
CA HIS A 121 6.66 10.34 3.78
C HIS A 121 7.95 10.36 2.98
N TYR A 122 9.00 9.69 3.48
CA TYR A 122 10.28 9.60 2.77
C TYR A 122 10.11 9.01 1.37
N VAL A 123 9.42 7.86 1.26
CA VAL A 123 9.23 7.21 -0.06
C VAL A 123 8.38 8.08 -0.98
N HIS A 124 7.31 8.67 -0.46
CA HIS A 124 6.44 9.58 -1.22
C HIS A 124 7.25 10.75 -1.80
N ASP A 125 7.99 11.46 -0.94
CA ASP A 125 8.74 12.65 -1.33
C ASP A 125 9.87 12.31 -2.31
N ALA A 126 10.57 11.19 -2.10
CA ALA A 126 11.60 10.72 -3.01
C ALA A 126 11.04 10.36 -4.40
N VAL A 127 9.84 9.75 -4.46
CA VAL A 127 9.16 9.47 -5.74
C VAL A 127 8.80 10.78 -6.45
N VAL A 128 8.13 11.71 -5.76
CA VAL A 128 7.69 12.98 -6.35
C VAL A 128 8.90 13.80 -6.83
N GLU A 129 9.97 13.86 -6.03
CA GLU A 129 11.20 14.54 -6.43
C GLU A 129 11.84 13.88 -7.66
N GLY A 130 11.88 12.54 -7.70
CA GLY A 130 12.41 11.81 -8.85
C GLY A 130 11.58 12.03 -10.12
N MET A 131 10.24 12.02 -10.01
CA MET A 131 9.33 12.35 -11.12
C MET A 131 9.61 13.76 -11.65
N ASN A 132 9.74 14.74 -10.77
CA ASN A 132 10.04 16.14 -11.14
C ASN A 132 11.42 16.29 -11.83
N ARG A 133 12.33 15.36 -11.60
CA ARG A 133 13.62 15.26 -12.28
C ARG A 133 13.60 14.44 -13.57
N GLY A 134 12.42 13.94 -13.99
CA GLY A 134 12.24 13.15 -15.19
C GLY A 134 12.74 11.71 -15.11
N LYS A 135 12.92 11.16 -13.91
CA LYS A 135 13.26 9.74 -13.73
C LYS A 135 12.06 8.87 -14.04
N ASP A 136 12.28 7.74 -14.68
CA ASP A 136 11.24 6.74 -14.90
C ASP A 136 10.98 5.87 -13.68
N LEU A 137 9.84 5.17 -13.67
CA LEU A 137 9.41 4.31 -12.56
C LEU A 137 10.44 3.24 -12.21
N ALA A 138 10.99 2.54 -13.22
CA ALA A 138 11.95 1.46 -13.00
C ALA A 138 13.25 1.97 -12.35
N THR A 139 13.67 3.18 -12.70
CA THR A 139 14.83 3.85 -12.08
C THR A 139 14.53 4.16 -10.61
N LEU A 140 13.36 4.73 -10.30
CA LEU A 140 12.98 5.05 -8.92
C LEU A 140 12.87 3.78 -8.06
N GLN A 141 12.30 2.69 -8.59
CA GLN A 141 12.22 1.41 -7.88
C GLN A 141 13.60 0.79 -7.54
N ARG A 142 14.63 1.10 -8.33
CA ARG A 142 16.00 0.65 -8.07
C ARG A 142 16.77 1.56 -7.12
N GLU A 143 16.50 2.86 -7.13
CA GLU A 143 17.30 3.85 -6.42
C GLU A 143 16.77 4.20 -5.04
N ILE A 144 15.44 4.15 -4.84
CA ILE A 144 14.83 4.54 -3.56
C ILE A 144 14.90 3.37 -2.59
N THR A 145 15.62 3.59 -1.49
CA THR A 145 15.72 2.69 -0.35
C THR A 145 15.48 3.48 0.93
N LEU A 146 14.90 2.84 1.95
CA LEU A 146 14.69 3.51 3.23
C LEU A 146 16.04 3.84 3.90
N PRO A 147 16.19 5.06 4.45
CA PRO A 147 17.33 5.37 5.29
C PRO A 147 17.21 4.69 6.65
N ALA A 148 18.34 4.52 7.33
CA ALA A 148 18.41 3.77 8.59
C ALA A 148 17.50 4.31 9.70
N GLU A 149 17.26 5.62 9.70
CA GLU A 149 16.43 6.30 10.72
C GLU A 149 14.93 6.05 10.58
N CYS A 150 14.46 5.60 9.41
CA CYS A 150 13.07 5.19 9.17
C CYS A 150 13.00 3.79 8.52
N GLU A 151 14.00 2.94 8.80
CA GLU A 151 13.99 1.56 8.34
C GLU A 151 12.89 0.78 9.04
N VAL A 152 12.00 0.19 8.25
CA VAL A 152 10.95 -0.72 8.66
C VAL A 152 11.00 -1.99 7.82
N GLY A 153 10.49 -3.10 8.34
CA GLY A 153 10.44 -4.38 7.63
C GLY A 153 9.53 -4.35 6.39
N GLU A 154 9.70 -5.29 5.50
CA GLU A 154 8.89 -5.45 4.29
C GLU A 154 8.10 -6.78 4.30
N GLY A 155 7.54 -7.14 5.46
CA GLY A 155 6.85 -8.42 5.62
C GLY A 155 5.44 -8.48 5.01
N TYR A 156 4.84 -7.35 4.66
CA TYR A 156 3.50 -7.26 4.08
C TYR A 156 3.48 -6.46 2.79
N GLY A 157 3.98 -5.24 2.80
CA GLY A 157 4.20 -4.42 1.62
C GLY A 157 5.69 -4.25 1.37
N THR A 158 6.05 -3.80 0.18
CA THR A 158 7.42 -3.45 -0.15
C THR A 158 7.53 -1.99 -0.58
N VAL A 159 8.69 -1.41 -0.37
CA VAL A 159 9.02 -0.06 -0.84
C VAL A 159 8.86 0.02 -2.36
N ALA A 160 9.37 -0.98 -3.09
CA ALA A 160 9.31 -1.00 -4.55
C ALA A 160 7.87 -1.02 -5.11
N TRP A 161 6.95 -1.77 -4.46
CA TRP A 161 5.54 -1.78 -4.86
C TRP A 161 4.87 -0.44 -4.56
N SER A 162 5.19 0.15 -3.43
CA SER A 162 4.61 1.43 -3.01
C SER A 162 5.12 2.60 -3.86
N ILE A 163 6.37 2.55 -4.33
CA ILE A 163 6.89 3.49 -5.33
C ILE A 163 6.01 3.47 -6.58
N ARG A 164 5.64 2.28 -7.07
CA ARG A 164 4.72 2.15 -8.21
C ARG A 164 3.35 2.75 -7.90
N ALA A 165 2.77 2.46 -6.74
CA ALA A 165 1.46 2.99 -6.36
C ALA A 165 1.46 4.52 -6.31
N ILE A 166 2.48 5.11 -5.69
CA ILE A 166 2.65 6.57 -5.61
C ILE A 166 2.82 7.16 -7.01
N TRP A 167 3.72 6.57 -7.83
CA TRP A 167 3.92 7.00 -9.22
C TRP A 167 2.60 7.02 -10.00
N GLU A 168 1.85 5.90 -9.99
CA GLU A 168 0.62 5.77 -10.76
C GLU A 168 -0.52 6.68 -10.24
N ASN A 169 -0.53 7.02 -8.96
CA ASN A 169 -1.45 8.01 -8.40
C ASN A 169 -1.23 9.41 -9.01
N TYR A 170 0.01 9.78 -9.35
CA TYR A 170 0.34 11.06 -9.98
C TYR A 170 0.31 11.01 -11.51
N ALA A 171 0.90 9.96 -12.11
CA ALA A 171 1.02 9.83 -13.56
C ALA A 171 -0.26 9.31 -14.23
N GLY A 172 -1.13 8.62 -13.49
CA GLY A 172 -2.30 7.96 -14.03
C GLY A 172 -1.96 6.67 -14.78
N TRP A 173 -2.85 6.25 -15.66
CA TRP A 173 -2.75 4.97 -16.37
C TRP A 173 -1.74 4.96 -17.53
N PHE A 174 -1.51 6.11 -18.15
CA PHE A 174 -0.60 6.22 -19.29
C PHE A 174 0.84 6.25 -18.81
N LYS A 175 1.63 5.25 -19.21
CA LYS A 175 3.00 5.04 -18.70
C LYS A 175 4.04 5.88 -19.40
N HIS A 176 3.68 6.55 -20.50
CA HIS A 176 4.59 7.33 -21.36
C HIS A 176 5.72 6.52 -22.03
N GLU A 177 5.55 5.20 -22.13
CA GLU A 177 6.51 4.30 -22.78
C GLU A 177 6.31 4.27 -24.29
N SER A 178 5.05 4.20 -24.74
CA SER A 178 4.70 4.14 -26.17
C SER A 178 3.28 4.68 -26.41
N THR A 179 3.11 5.37 -27.54
CA THR A 179 1.77 5.78 -28.00
C THR A 179 0.83 4.60 -28.30
N THR A 180 1.36 3.39 -28.44
CA THR A 180 0.52 2.17 -28.61
C THR A 180 -0.33 1.88 -27.40
N GLU A 181 0.00 2.41 -26.21
CA GLU A 181 -0.85 2.33 -25.01
C GLU A 181 -2.21 3.00 -25.17
N LEU A 182 -2.36 3.91 -26.15
CA LEU A 182 -3.61 4.62 -26.47
C LEU A 182 -4.58 3.76 -27.29
N TYR A 183 -4.14 2.64 -27.83
CA TYR A 183 -4.94 1.81 -28.74
C TYR A 183 -5.52 0.58 -28.01
N ALA A 184 -6.62 0.07 -28.52
CA ALA A 184 -7.34 -1.08 -27.93
C ALA A 184 -6.65 -2.43 -28.10
N VAL A 185 -5.49 -2.48 -28.77
CA VAL A 185 -4.72 -3.72 -29.00
C VAL A 185 -3.68 -3.87 -27.90
N PRO A 186 -3.80 -4.86 -27.00
CA PRO A 186 -2.83 -5.08 -25.94
C PRO A 186 -1.48 -5.56 -26.48
N ARG A 187 -0.38 -5.27 -25.78
CA ARG A 187 0.98 -5.69 -26.18
C ARG A 187 1.09 -7.21 -26.31
N GLU A 188 0.36 -7.94 -25.47
CA GLU A 188 0.33 -9.41 -25.43
C GLU A 188 -0.24 -10.03 -26.70
N SER A 189 -0.96 -9.26 -27.50
CA SER A 189 -1.54 -9.75 -28.77
C SER A 189 -0.49 -10.26 -29.78
N ILE A 190 0.77 -9.81 -29.65
CA ILE A 190 1.88 -10.22 -30.53
C ILE A 190 2.74 -11.35 -29.95
N HIS A 191 2.43 -11.86 -28.74
CA HIS A 191 3.25 -12.89 -28.10
C HIS A 191 3.27 -14.19 -28.94
N ALA A 192 2.16 -14.55 -29.58
CA ALA A 192 2.14 -15.70 -30.48
C ALA A 192 3.10 -15.55 -31.67
N ASP A 193 3.18 -14.36 -32.25
CA ASP A 193 4.11 -14.07 -33.35
C ASP A 193 5.56 -14.12 -32.86
N LEU A 194 5.83 -13.57 -31.67
CA LEU A 194 7.17 -13.64 -31.07
C LEU A 194 7.59 -15.08 -30.75
N LEU A 195 6.66 -15.90 -30.25
CA LEU A 195 6.90 -17.31 -29.97
C LEU A 195 7.21 -18.09 -31.25
N GLU A 196 6.47 -17.84 -32.34
CA GLU A 196 6.71 -18.46 -33.63
C GLU A 196 8.10 -18.10 -34.20
N LEU A 197 8.47 -16.81 -34.10
CA LEU A 197 9.77 -16.31 -34.61
C LEU A 197 10.96 -16.78 -33.77
N ALA A 198 10.83 -16.80 -32.43
CA ALA A 198 11.93 -17.16 -31.54
C ALA A 198 12.06 -18.66 -31.29
N GLY A 199 10.94 -19.39 -31.27
CA GLY A 199 10.83 -20.78 -30.86
C GLY A 199 10.80 -20.98 -29.33
N ALA A 200 9.88 -21.81 -28.86
CA ALA A 200 9.65 -22.06 -27.43
C ALA A 200 10.92 -22.53 -26.70
N ASP A 201 11.67 -23.47 -27.27
CA ASP A 201 12.87 -24.01 -26.63
C ASP A 201 13.95 -22.95 -26.42
N ALA A 202 14.11 -22.01 -27.37
CA ALA A 202 15.08 -20.93 -27.27
C ALA A 202 14.69 -19.93 -26.19
N LEU A 203 13.40 -19.63 -26.02
CA LEU A 203 12.89 -18.75 -24.95
C LEU A 203 13.11 -19.39 -23.58
N VAL A 204 12.75 -20.66 -23.41
CA VAL A 204 12.95 -21.41 -22.15
C VAL A 204 14.44 -21.49 -21.80
N GLU A 205 15.32 -21.77 -22.76
CA GLU A 205 16.76 -21.80 -22.50
C GLU A 205 17.29 -20.42 -22.08
N ARG A 206 16.83 -19.35 -22.73
CA ARG A 206 17.21 -17.98 -22.38
C ARG A 206 16.70 -17.60 -20.98
N ALA A 207 15.47 -17.95 -20.65
CA ALA A 207 14.89 -17.72 -19.32
C ALA A 207 15.70 -18.44 -18.24
N ARG A 208 16.09 -19.70 -18.44
CA ARG A 208 16.96 -20.44 -17.51
C ARG A 208 18.33 -19.75 -17.31
N LYS A 209 18.96 -19.28 -18.39
CA LYS A 209 20.23 -18.53 -18.31
C LYS A 209 20.08 -17.25 -17.49
N LYS A 210 19.01 -16.49 -17.71
CA LYS A 210 18.72 -15.28 -16.95
C LYS A 210 18.46 -15.58 -15.46
N ALA A 211 17.65 -16.59 -15.16
CA ALA A 211 17.40 -17.00 -13.78
C ALA A 211 18.68 -17.40 -13.04
N THR A 212 19.57 -18.16 -13.72
CA THR A 212 20.88 -18.54 -13.16
C THR A 212 21.80 -17.35 -12.93
N ALA A 213 21.68 -16.30 -13.76
CA ALA A 213 22.42 -15.05 -13.60
C ALA A 213 21.81 -14.09 -12.54
N GLY A 214 20.73 -14.51 -11.86
CA GLY A 214 20.04 -13.69 -10.85
C GLY A 214 19.00 -12.72 -11.42
N GLN A 215 18.80 -12.70 -12.74
CA GLN A 215 17.83 -11.85 -13.45
C GLN A 215 16.45 -12.52 -13.49
N ARG A 216 15.82 -12.71 -12.32
CA ARG A 216 14.62 -13.54 -12.16
C ARG A 216 13.38 -12.93 -12.84
N GLU A 217 13.18 -11.64 -12.70
CA GLU A 217 12.04 -10.92 -13.27
C GLU A 217 12.09 -10.94 -14.79
N GLU A 218 13.28 -10.72 -15.36
CA GLU A 218 13.49 -10.79 -16.82
C GLU A 218 13.30 -12.22 -17.35
N ALA A 219 13.64 -13.23 -16.54
CA ALA A 219 13.39 -14.61 -16.89
C ALA A 219 11.89 -14.92 -16.94
N LEU A 220 11.09 -14.37 -16.00
CA LEU A 220 9.64 -14.49 -16.01
C LEU A 220 9.03 -13.83 -17.24
N HIS A 221 9.45 -12.59 -17.58
CA HIS A 221 8.97 -11.89 -18.78
C HIS A 221 9.26 -12.61 -20.12
N LEU A 222 10.19 -13.55 -20.14
CA LEU A 222 10.43 -14.38 -21.32
C LEU A 222 9.49 -15.60 -21.41
N LEU A 223 8.78 -15.89 -20.31
CA LEU A 223 7.88 -17.04 -20.18
C LEU A 223 6.40 -16.64 -20.18
N ASP A 224 6.10 -15.35 -19.95
CA ASP A 224 4.77 -14.75 -20.09
C ASP A 224 4.36 -14.63 -21.56
#